data_eb45ef16d34b98539fd9250051069f3e
#
_entry.id   eb45ef16d34b98539fd9250051069f3e
#
_cell.length_a   1.000
_cell.length_b   1.000
_cell.length_c   1.000
_cell.angle_alpha   90.00
_cell.angle_beta   90.00
_cell.angle_gamma   90.00
#
_symmetry.space_group_name_H-M   'P 1'
#
loop_
_entity.id
_entity.type
_entity.pdbx_description
1 polymer ?
#
loop_
_entity_poly.entity_id
_entity_poly.type
_entity_poly.pdbx_seq_one_letter_code
_entity_poly.pdbx_strand_id
1 'polypeptide(L)'
;DGIQVNAAIEGSDTVYLVAGITYKTRLWQEQWPIIMQNTIKACQNHGAKLVFFDNMYCYDPQHVGHLTEDTPIHPKSEKGKVRASIARMILEEVEAGKLKAMIVRAADFYGPDAKLSFLNESVINRMKAGKTAQWLYNKEKQHSFIYIPDAAFATAFLAQQENAWNQV
;
A
#
# COMPACT_ATOMS: atom_id res chain seq x y z
N ASP A 1 14.80 12.52 1.59
CA ASP A 1 16.06 12.53 0.84
C ASP A 1 16.72 11.16 0.99
N GLY A 2 17.48 10.70 -0.04
CA GLY A 2 18.03 9.34 -0.09
C GLY A 2 19.09 9.07 0.98
N ILE A 3 19.81 10.07 1.44
CA ILE A 3 20.84 9.92 2.50
C ILE A 3 20.16 9.56 3.83
N GLN A 4 19.08 10.27 4.16
CA GLN A 4 18.32 10.01 5.39
C GLN A 4 17.65 8.64 5.36
N VAL A 5 17.10 8.23 4.22
CA VAL A 5 16.50 6.90 4.04
C VAL A 5 17.57 5.81 4.21
N ASN A 6 18.75 5.99 3.60
CA ASN A 6 19.83 5.03 3.73
C ASN A 6 20.31 4.89 5.19
N ALA A 7 20.48 6.01 5.89
CA ALA A 7 20.87 5.98 7.31
C ALA A 7 19.78 5.38 8.21
N ALA A 8 18.50 5.60 7.90
CA ALA A 8 17.39 5.04 8.69
C ALA A 8 17.24 3.52 8.52
N ILE A 9 17.72 2.95 7.42
CA ILE A 9 17.62 1.51 7.11
C ILE A 9 18.87 0.75 7.60
N GLU A 10 19.96 1.44 7.86
CA GLU A 10 21.20 0.84 8.33
C GLU A 10 20.96 -0.05 9.56
N GLY A 11 21.46 -1.30 9.51
CA GLY A 11 21.32 -2.29 10.58
C GLY A 11 19.93 -2.93 10.71
N SER A 12 19.02 -2.65 9.79
CA SER A 12 17.68 -3.28 9.77
C SER A 12 17.69 -4.56 8.93
N ASP A 13 17.08 -5.64 9.43
CA ASP A 13 16.86 -6.87 8.67
C ASP A 13 15.65 -6.75 7.71
N THR A 14 14.64 -6.00 8.13
CA THR A 14 13.38 -5.84 7.38
C THR A 14 12.87 -4.40 7.47
N VAL A 15 12.50 -3.85 6.33
CA VAL A 15 11.96 -2.50 6.18
C VAL A 15 10.50 -2.58 5.79
N TYR A 16 9.64 -1.91 6.54
CA TYR A 16 8.20 -1.78 6.24
C TYR A 16 7.93 -0.40 5.65
N LEU A 17 7.74 -0.32 4.35
CA LEU A 17 7.32 0.92 3.69
C LEU A 17 5.80 1.05 3.77
N VAL A 18 5.32 1.71 4.82
CA VAL A 18 3.90 1.99 5.10
C VAL A 18 3.55 3.48 4.95
N ALA A 19 4.41 4.23 4.28
CA ALA A 19 4.26 5.68 4.14
C ALA A 19 2.97 6.04 3.39
N GLY A 20 2.31 7.09 3.85
CA GLY A 20 1.24 7.78 3.14
C GLY A 20 1.67 9.21 2.83
N ILE A 21 1.33 9.71 1.65
CA ILE A 21 1.56 11.10 1.25
C ILE A 21 0.24 11.78 0.94
N THR A 22 0.25 13.10 0.91
CA THR A 22 -0.95 13.91 0.61
C THR A 22 -1.67 13.41 -0.64
N TYR A 23 -2.99 13.21 -0.56
CA TYR A 23 -3.82 12.60 -1.60
C TYR A 23 -4.05 13.52 -2.81
N LYS A 24 -2.95 13.99 -3.44
CA LYS A 24 -2.95 14.82 -4.66
C LYS A 24 -2.18 14.10 -5.76
N THR A 25 -2.79 13.95 -6.94
CA THR A 25 -2.23 13.20 -8.07
C THR A 25 -0.84 13.69 -8.46
N ARG A 26 -0.63 15.00 -8.59
CA ARG A 26 0.66 15.59 -8.90
C ARG A 26 1.75 15.18 -7.91
N LEU A 27 1.45 15.27 -6.60
CA LEU A 27 2.40 14.87 -5.56
C LEU A 27 2.72 13.36 -5.62
N TRP A 28 1.73 12.54 -5.97
CA TRP A 28 1.95 11.11 -6.14
C TRP A 28 2.88 10.82 -7.32
N GLN A 29 2.69 11.49 -8.45
CA GLN A 29 3.54 11.35 -9.62
C GLN A 29 4.97 11.80 -9.37
N GLU A 30 5.16 12.89 -8.62
CA GLU A 30 6.47 13.45 -8.31
C GLU A 30 7.21 12.69 -7.20
N GLN A 31 6.53 12.27 -6.14
CA GLN A 31 7.17 11.81 -4.90
C GLN A 31 7.28 10.28 -4.79
N TRP A 32 6.26 9.53 -5.19
CA TRP A 32 6.28 8.07 -5.03
C TRP A 32 7.44 7.38 -5.74
N PRO A 33 7.79 7.71 -6.99
CA PRO A 33 8.95 7.09 -7.64
C PRO A 33 10.26 7.36 -6.90
N ILE A 34 10.43 8.57 -6.37
CA ILE A 34 11.63 8.95 -5.60
C ILE A 34 11.69 8.19 -4.26
N ILE A 35 10.57 8.13 -3.54
CA ILE A 35 10.46 7.39 -2.27
C ILE A 35 10.82 5.92 -2.52
N MET A 36 10.20 5.29 -3.52
CA MET A 36 10.42 3.89 -3.83
C MET A 36 11.87 3.61 -4.23
N GLN A 37 12.43 4.41 -5.13
CA GLN A 37 13.83 4.26 -5.57
C GLN A 37 14.81 4.37 -4.41
N ASN A 38 14.63 5.38 -3.54
CA ASN A 38 15.48 5.56 -2.36
C ASN A 38 15.36 4.38 -1.39
N THR A 39 14.15 3.86 -1.18
CA THR A 39 13.93 2.72 -0.29
C THR A 39 14.55 1.44 -0.86
N ILE A 40 14.33 1.13 -2.13
CA ILE A 40 14.94 -0.02 -2.81
C ILE A 40 16.46 0.04 -2.71
N LYS A 41 17.06 1.19 -3.08
CA LYS A 41 18.51 1.37 -3.05
C LYS A 41 19.07 1.19 -1.63
N ALA A 42 18.42 1.75 -0.64
CA ALA A 42 18.86 1.61 0.75
C ALA A 42 18.73 0.15 1.25
N CYS A 43 17.64 -0.56 0.91
CA CYS A 43 17.52 -1.98 1.22
C CYS A 43 18.63 -2.81 0.56
N GLN A 44 18.95 -2.54 -0.70
CA GLN A 44 20.03 -3.21 -1.42
C GLN A 44 21.41 -2.94 -0.77
N ASN A 45 21.69 -1.70 -0.40
CA ASN A 45 22.95 -1.32 0.24
C ASN A 45 23.20 -2.03 1.56
N HIS A 46 22.14 -2.30 2.33
CA HIS A 46 22.22 -2.88 3.67
C HIS A 46 21.78 -4.35 3.72
N GLY A 47 21.39 -4.96 2.58
CA GLY A 47 20.90 -6.34 2.53
C GLY A 47 19.57 -6.54 3.27
N ALA A 48 18.80 -5.48 3.47
CA ALA A 48 17.51 -5.53 4.14
C ALA A 48 16.39 -6.01 3.21
N LYS A 49 15.45 -6.79 3.75
CA LYS A 49 14.22 -7.19 3.05
C LYS A 49 13.22 -6.02 3.03
N LEU A 50 12.41 -5.91 1.97
CA LEU A 50 11.39 -4.86 1.84
C LEU A 50 9.98 -5.43 1.88
N VAL A 51 9.16 -4.95 2.80
CA VAL A 51 7.69 -5.11 2.82
C VAL A 51 7.07 -3.80 2.38
N PHE A 52 6.43 -3.78 1.22
CA PHE A 52 5.71 -2.62 0.74
C PHE A 52 4.22 -2.77 0.98
N PHE A 53 3.64 -1.89 1.80
CA PHE A 53 2.22 -1.87 2.04
C PHE A 53 1.52 -0.98 1.00
N ASP A 54 0.73 -1.60 0.13
CA ASP A 54 0.11 -0.98 -1.04
C ASP A 54 -1.42 -0.99 -0.94
N ASN A 55 -2.07 -0.38 -1.92
CA ASN A 55 -3.51 -0.36 -2.11
C ASN A 55 -3.92 -1.07 -3.41
N MET A 56 -5.23 -1.07 -3.70
CA MET A 56 -5.82 -1.79 -4.84
C MET A 56 -5.88 -0.98 -6.13
N TYR A 57 -5.35 0.26 -6.19
CA TYR A 57 -5.56 1.17 -7.32
C TYR A 57 -4.88 0.74 -8.62
N CYS A 58 -3.90 -0.15 -8.55
CA CYS A 58 -3.16 -0.65 -9.72
C CYS A 58 -3.95 -1.67 -10.55
N TYR A 59 -4.98 -2.29 -9.98
CA TYR A 59 -5.75 -3.33 -10.64
C TYR A 59 -6.68 -2.78 -11.73
N ASP A 60 -7.02 -3.64 -12.70
CA ASP A 60 -8.00 -3.30 -13.73
C ASP A 60 -9.40 -3.13 -13.11
N PRO A 61 -10.06 -1.95 -13.30
CA PRO A 61 -11.38 -1.71 -12.76
C PRO A 61 -12.48 -2.65 -13.26
N GLN A 62 -12.26 -3.37 -14.36
CA GLN A 62 -13.21 -4.37 -14.85
C GLN A 62 -13.32 -5.59 -13.92
N HIS A 63 -12.31 -5.83 -13.08
CA HIS A 63 -12.24 -6.96 -12.15
C HIS A 63 -12.54 -6.58 -10.69
N VAL A 64 -12.95 -5.33 -10.43
CA VAL A 64 -13.14 -4.81 -9.06
C VAL A 64 -14.15 -5.60 -8.22
N GLY A 65 -15.03 -6.38 -8.85
CA GLY A 65 -15.98 -7.25 -8.13
C GLY A 65 -15.34 -8.43 -7.40
N HIS A 66 -14.15 -8.86 -7.82
CA HIS A 66 -13.37 -9.94 -7.19
C HIS A 66 -11.89 -9.77 -7.56
N LEU A 67 -11.12 -9.20 -6.65
CA LEU A 67 -9.68 -9.00 -6.83
C LEU A 67 -8.90 -10.10 -6.13
N THR A 68 -7.90 -10.62 -6.83
CA THR A 68 -6.90 -11.57 -6.34
C THR A 68 -5.51 -11.07 -6.72
N GLU A 69 -4.48 -11.74 -6.27
CA GLU A 69 -3.09 -11.46 -6.62
C GLU A 69 -2.82 -11.58 -8.12
N ASP A 70 -3.57 -12.48 -8.81
CA ASP A 70 -3.48 -12.72 -10.26
C ASP A 70 -4.30 -11.73 -11.09
N THR A 71 -5.04 -10.83 -10.46
CA THR A 71 -5.86 -9.84 -11.19
C THR A 71 -4.98 -8.94 -12.05
N PRO A 72 -5.33 -8.72 -13.34
CA PRO A 72 -4.53 -7.90 -14.23
C PRO A 72 -4.26 -6.49 -13.70
N ILE A 73 -3.02 -6.04 -13.83
CA ILE A 73 -2.58 -4.68 -13.52
C ILE A 73 -2.82 -3.79 -14.75
N HIS A 74 -3.97 -3.11 -14.77
CA HIS A 74 -4.35 -2.24 -15.87
C HIS A 74 -5.12 -1.00 -15.38
N PRO A 75 -4.47 -0.13 -14.58
CA PRO A 75 -5.11 1.02 -13.96
C PRO A 75 -5.59 2.05 -14.97
N LYS A 76 -6.80 2.58 -14.77
CA LYS A 76 -7.35 3.69 -15.55
C LYS A 76 -7.04 5.05 -14.94
N SER A 77 -6.87 5.12 -13.62
CA SER A 77 -6.59 6.37 -12.92
C SER A 77 -5.10 6.70 -12.89
N GLU A 78 -4.76 7.99 -12.88
CA GLU A 78 -3.37 8.44 -12.77
C GLU A 78 -2.69 7.96 -11.48
N LYS A 79 -3.42 7.96 -10.36
CA LYS A 79 -2.89 7.40 -9.10
C LYS A 79 -2.64 5.89 -9.20
N GLY A 80 -3.54 5.16 -9.86
CA GLY A 80 -3.34 3.74 -10.13
C GLY A 80 -2.12 3.47 -10.99
N LYS A 81 -1.86 4.29 -12.00
CA LYS A 81 -0.65 4.21 -12.83
C LYS A 81 0.62 4.40 -12.01
N VAL A 82 0.62 5.35 -11.06
CA VAL A 82 1.74 5.55 -10.13
C VAL A 82 1.95 4.30 -9.28
N ARG A 83 0.87 3.74 -8.68
CA ARG A 83 0.97 2.54 -7.84
C ARG A 83 1.50 1.34 -8.64
N ALA A 84 0.98 1.11 -9.86
CA ALA A 84 1.49 0.08 -10.74
C ALA A 84 2.98 0.27 -11.09
N SER A 85 3.41 1.51 -11.34
CA SER A 85 4.80 1.82 -11.65
C SER A 85 5.74 1.50 -10.48
N ILE A 86 5.42 1.94 -9.26
CA ILE A 86 6.28 1.68 -8.10
C ILE A 86 6.28 0.22 -7.65
N ALA A 87 5.16 -0.49 -7.81
CA ALA A 87 5.12 -1.94 -7.59
C ALA A 87 6.04 -2.66 -8.58
N ARG A 88 6.02 -2.27 -9.86
CA ARG A 88 6.90 -2.83 -10.88
C ARG A 88 8.38 -2.61 -10.57
N MET A 89 8.77 -1.43 -10.05
CA MET A 89 10.15 -1.17 -9.62
C MET A 89 10.64 -2.20 -8.60
N ILE A 90 9.80 -2.60 -7.65
CA ILE A 90 10.13 -3.63 -6.65
C ILE A 90 10.29 -4.99 -7.34
N LEU A 91 9.30 -5.38 -8.16
CA LEU A 91 9.27 -6.71 -8.77
C LEU A 91 10.43 -6.92 -9.77
N GLU A 92 10.82 -5.89 -10.52
CA GLU A 92 12.00 -5.92 -11.39
C GLU A 92 13.31 -6.20 -10.62
N GLU A 93 13.47 -5.61 -9.43
CA GLU A 93 14.65 -5.86 -8.59
C GLU A 93 14.61 -7.24 -7.89
N VAL A 94 13.41 -7.74 -7.59
CA VAL A 94 13.20 -9.10 -7.09
C VAL A 94 13.54 -10.12 -8.18
N GLU A 95 13.04 -9.94 -9.40
CA GLU A 95 13.30 -10.81 -10.54
C GLU A 95 14.79 -10.83 -10.90
N ALA A 96 15.46 -9.68 -10.78
CA ALA A 96 16.90 -9.57 -10.96
C ALA A 96 17.73 -10.20 -9.82
N GLY A 97 17.11 -10.71 -8.78
CA GLY A 97 17.78 -11.29 -7.60
C GLY A 97 18.53 -10.28 -6.73
N LYS A 98 18.21 -8.97 -6.87
CA LYS A 98 18.89 -7.89 -6.16
C LYS A 98 18.17 -7.40 -4.93
N LEU A 99 16.92 -7.83 -4.72
CA LEU A 99 16.09 -7.45 -3.58
C LEU A 99 15.23 -8.64 -3.17
N LYS A 100 15.11 -8.89 -1.86
CA LYS A 100 14.07 -9.77 -1.29
C LYS A 100 12.94 -8.89 -0.80
N ALA A 101 11.77 -8.95 -1.45
CA ALA A 101 10.66 -8.09 -1.12
C ALA A 101 9.30 -8.81 -1.23
N MET A 102 8.28 -8.22 -0.61
CA MET A 102 6.88 -8.57 -0.87
C MET A 102 6.02 -7.31 -0.91
N ILE A 103 4.90 -7.39 -1.64
CA ILE A 103 3.91 -6.33 -1.70
C ILE A 103 2.64 -6.83 -1.02
N VAL A 104 2.25 -6.18 0.08
CA VAL A 104 1.00 -6.46 0.80
C VAL A 104 -0.04 -5.43 0.38
N ARG A 105 -1.15 -5.87 -0.20
CA ARG A 105 -2.22 -4.98 -0.65
C ARG A 105 -3.45 -5.08 0.23
N ALA A 106 -4.04 -3.93 0.54
CA ALA A 106 -5.24 -3.84 1.34
C ALA A 106 -6.29 -2.92 0.69
N ALA A 107 -7.55 -3.20 0.99
CA ALA A 107 -8.68 -2.35 0.68
C ALA A 107 -8.71 -1.11 1.61
N ASP A 108 -9.85 -0.41 1.66
CA ASP A 108 -9.99 0.76 2.52
C ASP A 108 -9.97 0.41 4.01
N PHE A 109 -9.40 1.31 4.79
CA PHE A 109 -9.19 1.10 6.21
C PHE A 109 -10.35 1.60 7.07
N TYR A 110 -10.51 0.97 8.24
CA TYR A 110 -11.30 1.51 9.34
C TYR A 110 -10.66 1.14 10.69
N GLY A 111 -11.14 1.77 11.77
CA GLY A 111 -10.69 1.46 13.14
C GLY A 111 -10.02 2.64 13.83
N PRO A 112 -9.26 2.36 14.90
CA PRO A 112 -8.57 3.39 15.66
C PRO A 112 -7.61 4.19 14.78
N ASP A 113 -7.54 5.49 15.02
CA ASP A 113 -6.63 6.43 14.35
C ASP A 113 -6.73 6.50 12.82
N ALA A 114 -7.74 5.87 12.21
CA ALA A 114 -8.03 5.94 10.78
C ALA A 114 -8.59 7.32 10.39
N LYS A 115 -7.83 8.40 10.62
CA LYS A 115 -8.25 9.80 10.42
C LYS A 115 -8.66 10.12 8.99
N LEU A 116 -8.13 9.42 8.01
CA LEU A 116 -8.45 9.61 6.59
C LEU A 116 -9.37 8.52 6.04
N SER A 117 -9.91 7.65 6.91
CA SER A 117 -10.86 6.63 6.51
C SER A 117 -12.19 7.26 6.11
N PHE A 118 -12.61 6.96 4.89
CA PHE A 118 -13.93 7.37 4.42
C PHE A 118 -15.05 6.81 5.32
N LEU A 119 -14.96 5.53 5.70
CA LEU A 119 -15.93 4.90 6.59
C LEU A 119 -15.99 5.59 7.96
N ASN A 120 -14.82 5.89 8.56
CA ASN A 120 -14.79 6.59 9.84
C ASN A 120 -15.40 7.99 9.73
N GLU A 121 -14.98 8.78 8.74
CA GLU A 121 -15.40 10.18 8.63
C GLU A 121 -16.86 10.34 8.20
N SER A 122 -17.28 9.58 7.20
CA SER A 122 -18.60 9.79 6.58
C SER A 122 -19.72 8.98 7.24
N VAL A 123 -19.37 7.90 7.95
CA VAL A 123 -20.35 7.03 8.60
C VAL A 123 -20.18 7.05 10.12
N ILE A 124 -19.10 6.49 10.63
CA ILE A 124 -18.96 6.19 12.07
C ILE A 124 -18.96 7.48 12.92
N ASN A 125 -18.11 8.46 12.59
CA ASN A 125 -18.01 9.70 13.35
C ASN A 125 -19.29 10.55 13.25
N ARG A 126 -19.95 10.53 12.09
CA ARG A 126 -21.24 11.20 11.94
C ARG A 126 -22.33 10.58 12.81
N MET A 127 -22.43 9.24 12.80
CA MET A 127 -23.39 8.52 13.65
C MET A 127 -23.11 8.75 15.14
N LYS A 128 -21.85 8.70 15.57
CA LYS A 128 -21.45 9.02 16.95
C LYS A 128 -21.84 10.45 17.36
N ALA A 129 -21.83 11.38 16.41
CA ALA A 129 -22.26 12.77 16.62
C ALA A 129 -23.78 12.99 16.47
N GLY A 130 -24.59 11.93 16.40
CA GLY A 130 -26.04 12.02 16.19
C GLY A 130 -26.46 12.53 14.82
N LYS A 131 -25.54 12.51 13.83
CA LYS A 131 -25.78 12.97 12.46
C LYS A 131 -26.06 11.80 11.52
N THR A 132 -26.82 12.04 10.46
CA THR A 132 -27.06 11.05 9.42
C THR A 132 -25.76 10.64 8.75
N ALA A 133 -25.51 9.32 8.61
CA ALA A 133 -24.41 8.78 7.85
C ALA A 133 -24.47 9.22 6.39
N GLN A 134 -23.30 9.43 5.79
CA GLN A 134 -23.18 9.76 4.36
C GLN A 134 -22.37 8.68 3.64
N TRP A 135 -22.80 8.33 2.46
CA TRP A 135 -22.12 7.34 1.63
C TRP A 135 -21.85 7.90 0.24
N LEU A 136 -20.74 7.48 -0.38
CA LEU A 136 -20.41 7.89 -1.74
C LEU A 136 -21.19 7.04 -2.75
N TYR A 137 -21.85 7.70 -3.70
CA TYR A 137 -22.56 7.07 -4.80
C TYR A 137 -23.66 6.09 -4.34
N ASN A 138 -23.50 4.82 -4.67
CA ASN A 138 -24.52 3.80 -4.48
C ASN A 138 -24.16 2.90 -3.28
N LYS A 139 -24.97 2.98 -2.22
CA LYS A 139 -24.85 2.18 -0.99
C LYS A 139 -25.09 0.68 -1.20
N GLU A 140 -25.70 0.28 -2.29
CA GLU A 140 -25.97 -1.14 -2.63
C GLU A 140 -24.74 -1.85 -3.23
N LYS A 141 -23.67 -1.10 -3.56
CA LYS A 141 -22.42 -1.69 -4.03
C LYS A 141 -21.60 -2.20 -2.86
N GLN A 142 -21.09 -3.41 -3.01
CA GLN A 142 -20.15 -3.97 -2.05
C GLN A 142 -18.86 -3.16 -1.99
N HIS A 143 -18.32 -3.00 -0.80
CA HIS A 143 -17.08 -2.30 -0.53
C HIS A 143 -16.29 -3.06 0.52
N SER A 144 -15.05 -3.37 0.23
CA SER A 144 -14.18 -4.08 1.16
C SER A 144 -13.48 -3.09 2.10
N PHE A 145 -13.45 -3.43 3.38
CA PHE A 145 -12.74 -2.70 4.41
C PHE A 145 -11.87 -3.64 5.22
N ILE A 146 -10.74 -3.15 5.69
CA ILE A 146 -9.87 -3.87 6.61
C ILE A 146 -9.70 -3.07 7.91
N TYR A 147 -9.75 -3.76 9.04
CA TYR A 147 -9.45 -3.19 10.35
C TYR A 147 -7.93 -2.94 10.46
N ILE A 148 -7.52 -1.71 10.81
CA ILE A 148 -6.10 -1.33 10.81
C ILE A 148 -5.22 -2.27 11.64
N PRO A 149 -5.59 -2.66 12.90
CA PRO A 149 -4.78 -3.60 13.67
C PRO A 149 -4.62 -4.96 13.00
N ASP A 150 -5.67 -5.48 12.33
CA ASP A 150 -5.60 -6.75 11.62
C ASP A 150 -4.69 -6.65 10.39
N ALA A 151 -4.77 -5.54 9.66
CA ALA A 151 -3.85 -5.28 8.54
C ALA A 151 -2.39 -5.23 8.99
N ALA A 152 -2.12 -4.57 10.10
CA ALA A 152 -0.77 -4.49 10.68
C ALA A 152 -0.28 -5.87 11.15
N PHE A 153 -1.13 -6.63 11.87
CA PHE A 153 -0.80 -7.98 12.32
C PHE A 153 -0.54 -8.92 11.13
N ALA A 154 -1.43 -8.94 10.14
CA ALA A 154 -1.27 -9.77 8.95
C ALA A 154 0.01 -9.43 8.18
N THR A 155 0.34 -8.14 8.04
CA THR A 155 1.58 -7.70 7.39
C THR A 155 2.83 -8.19 8.14
N ALA A 156 2.85 -8.05 9.46
CA ALA A 156 3.95 -8.53 10.30
C ALA A 156 4.05 -10.06 10.31
N PHE A 157 2.91 -10.76 10.30
CA PHE A 157 2.85 -12.22 10.24
C PHE A 157 3.39 -12.74 8.90
N LEU A 158 2.98 -12.15 7.77
CA LEU A 158 3.48 -12.51 6.45
C LEU A 158 4.99 -12.32 6.33
N ALA A 159 5.54 -11.27 6.93
CA ALA A 159 6.98 -11.02 6.92
C ALA A 159 7.81 -12.12 7.63
N GLN A 160 7.18 -12.94 8.47
CA GLN A 160 7.81 -14.08 9.14
C GLN A 160 7.71 -15.38 8.32
N GLN A 161 6.92 -15.39 7.24
CA GLN A 161 6.73 -16.58 6.40
C GLN A 161 7.70 -16.56 5.23
N GLU A 162 8.61 -17.52 5.15
CA GLU A 162 9.59 -17.59 4.05
C GLU A 162 8.95 -17.73 2.67
N ASN A 163 7.81 -18.38 2.57
CA ASN A 163 7.07 -18.57 1.33
C ASN A 163 6.25 -17.34 0.90
N ALA A 164 6.13 -16.32 1.72
CA ALA A 164 5.46 -15.07 1.36
C ALA A 164 6.38 -14.06 0.66
N TRP A 165 7.68 -14.30 0.65
CA TRP A 165 8.63 -13.38 0.03
C TRP A 165 8.67 -13.54 -1.50
N ASN A 166 9.01 -12.44 -2.18
CA ASN A 166 9.09 -12.31 -3.64
C ASN A 166 7.73 -12.49 -4.34
N GLN A 167 6.66 -12.12 -3.63
CA GLN A 167 5.26 -12.21 -4.08
C GLN A 167 4.49 -10.89 -3.82
N VAL A 168 3.27 -10.87 -4.35
CA VAL A 168 2.28 -9.82 -4.09
C VAL A 168 1.21 -10.38 -3.17
#